data_de23cf93a5ddc64ec4531c3850c70c93
#
_entry.id   de23cf93a5ddc64ec4531c3850c70c93
#
_cell.length_a   1.000
_cell.length_b   1.000
_cell.length_c   1.000
_cell.angle_alpha   90.00
_cell.angle_beta   90.00
_cell.angle_gamma   90.00
#
_symmetry.space_group_name_H-M   'P 1'
#
loop_
_entity.id
_entity.type
_entity.pdbx_description
1 polymer ?
#
loop_
_entity_poly.entity_id
_entity_poly.type
_entity_poly.pdbx_seq_one_letter_code
_entity_poly.pdbx_strand_id
1 'polypeptide(L)'
;TMVIVLASFIVLGSVMMFVFSQYTKSDKRKLLMRNASSMASITSVVDITNNGAPELLKVFVRTFSLNIDADIFVTDLEGNVLFGAYANSTSNIGANFTPQTKISADIVKCASEGSYTGDGRKNGIYDTPYYVVGVPLYSVAETSSSEAGGENSTRVPVGAVFAAMNAASLTEYQFAALQMFLI
;
A
#
# COMPACT_ATOMS: atom_id res chain seq x y z
N THR A 1 -39.64 27.06 -15.82
CA THR A 1 -39.76 25.58 -15.57
C THR A 1 -38.49 24.84 -16.03
N MET A 2 -37.99 25.11 -17.25
CA MET A 2 -36.79 24.42 -17.78
C MET A 2 -35.53 24.65 -16.92
N VAL A 3 -35.31 25.88 -16.45
CA VAL A 3 -34.14 26.23 -15.59
C VAL A 3 -34.13 25.47 -14.29
N ILE A 4 -35.28 25.24 -13.66
CA ILE A 4 -35.41 24.49 -12.38
C ILE A 4 -35.05 23.02 -12.59
N VAL A 5 -35.51 22.44 -13.71
CA VAL A 5 -35.21 21.04 -14.06
C VAL A 5 -33.70 20.89 -14.30
N LEU A 6 -33.10 21.80 -15.07
CA LEU A 6 -31.64 21.76 -15.33
C LEU A 6 -30.82 21.93 -14.06
N ALA A 7 -31.21 22.85 -13.18
CA ALA A 7 -30.57 23.04 -11.89
C ALA A 7 -30.65 21.80 -11.01
N SER A 8 -31.80 21.09 -10.98
CA SER A 8 -31.95 19.86 -10.19
C SER A 8 -31.07 18.73 -10.71
N PHE A 9 -30.88 18.61 -12.03
CA PHE A 9 -29.95 17.62 -12.61
C PHE A 9 -28.49 17.91 -12.26
N ILE A 10 -28.07 19.19 -12.27
CA ILE A 10 -26.71 19.57 -11.86
C ILE A 10 -26.46 19.25 -10.39
N VAL A 11 -27.40 19.56 -9.52
CA VAL A 11 -27.28 19.27 -8.09
C VAL A 11 -27.24 17.76 -7.84
N LEU A 12 -28.12 16.99 -8.47
CA LEU A 12 -28.14 15.54 -8.33
C LEU A 12 -26.85 14.90 -8.85
N GLY A 13 -26.37 15.33 -10.01
CA GLY A 13 -25.12 14.86 -10.59
C GLY A 13 -23.91 15.16 -9.70
N SER A 14 -23.86 16.35 -9.09
CA SER A 14 -22.78 16.74 -8.17
C SER A 14 -22.77 15.89 -6.91
N VAL A 15 -23.94 15.64 -6.33
CA VAL A 15 -24.08 14.77 -5.15
C VAL A 15 -23.66 13.33 -5.47
N MET A 16 -24.12 12.81 -6.61
CA MET A 16 -23.77 11.47 -7.07
C MET A 16 -22.26 11.31 -7.26
N MET A 17 -21.63 12.32 -7.88
CA MET A 17 -20.18 12.32 -8.11
C MET A 17 -19.40 12.39 -6.79
N PHE A 18 -19.85 13.18 -5.83
CA PHE A 18 -19.23 13.26 -4.51
C PHE A 18 -19.30 11.91 -3.79
N VAL A 19 -20.46 11.27 -3.76
CA VAL A 19 -20.66 9.95 -3.13
C VAL A 19 -19.80 8.89 -3.83
N PHE A 20 -19.78 8.87 -5.15
CA PHE A 20 -18.96 7.94 -5.93
C PHE A 20 -17.46 8.12 -5.66
N SER A 21 -16.98 9.37 -5.58
CA SER A 21 -15.58 9.67 -5.25
C SER A 21 -15.19 9.16 -3.87
N GLN A 22 -16.03 9.34 -2.87
CA GLN A 22 -15.80 8.83 -1.51
C GLN A 22 -15.78 7.31 -1.47
N TYR A 23 -16.71 6.68 -2.17
CA TYR A 23 -16.81 5.22 -2.23
C TYR A 23 -15.55 4.61 -2.89
N THR A 24 -15.13 5.15 -4.04
CA THR A 24 -13.95 4.67 -4.77
C THR A 24 -12.67 4.78 -3.94
N LYS A 25 -12.47 5.89 -3.22
CA LYS A 25 -11.32 6.06 -2.32
C LYS A 25 -11.31 5.03 -1.18
N SER A 26 -12.47 4.77 -0.60
CA SER A 26 -12.60 3.80 0.49
C SER A 26 -12.28 2.37 0.02
N ASP A 27 -12.79 1.99 -1.14
CA ASP A 27 -12.56 0.64 -1.68
C ASP A 27 -11.11 0.42 -2.09
N LYS A 28 -10.49 1.40 -2.74
CA LYS A 28 -9.07 1.33 -3.10
C LYS A 28 -8.18 1.24 -1.86
N ARG A 29 -8.52 1.98 -0.79
CA ARG A 29 -7.82 1.87 0.49
C ARG A 29 -7.90 0.47 1.07
N LYS A 30 -9.09 -0.12 1.11
CA LYS A 30 -9.30 -1.49 1.62
C LYS A 30 -8.52 -2.50 0.78
N LEU A 31 -8.53 -2.33 -0.55
CA LEU A 31 -7.79 -3.19 -1.46
C LEU A 31 -6.28 -3.12 -1.20
N LEU A 32 -5.70 -1.91 -1.10
CA LEU A 32 -4.28 -1.73 -0.78
C LEU A 32 -3.91 -2.31 0.57
N MET A 33 -4.73 -2.07 1.61
CA MET A 33 -4.51 -2.61 2.95
C MET A 33 -4.51 -4.14 2.94
N ARG A 34 -5.46 -4.74 2.25
CA ARG A 34 -5.58 -6.20 2.13
C ARG A 34 -4.38 -6.79 1.39
N ASN A 35 -3.94 -6.14 0.33
CA ASN A 35 -2.77 -6.55 -0.45
C ASN A 35 -1.48 -6.40 0.36
N ALA A 36 -1.30 -5.28 1.08
CA ALA A 36 -0.15 -5.11 1.97
C ALA A 36 -0.12 -6.17 3.07
N SER A 37 -1.27 -6.50 3.68
CA SER A 37 -1.38 -7.57 4.69
C SER A 37 -1.05 -8.95 4.12
N SER A 38 -1.50 -9.25 2.90
CA SER A 38 -1.14 -10.50 2.22
C SER A 38 0.37 -10.59 1.97
N MET A 39 0.98 -9.49 1.55
CA MET A 39 2.44 -9.42 1.37
C MET A 39 3.18 -9.56 2.68
N ALA A 40 2.72 -8.91 3.75
CA ALA A 40 3.33 -9.05 5.08
C ALA A 40 3.30 -10.51 5.56
N SER A 41 2.19 -11.22 5.34
CA SER A 41 2.09 -12.65 5.69
C SER A 41 3.06 -13.53 4.91
N ILE A 42 3.27 -13.27 3.63
CA ILE A 42 4.21 -14.03 2.79
C ILE A 42 5.65 -13.70 3.19
N THR A 43 5.93 -12.42 3.41
CA THR A 43 7.26 -11.93 3.77
C THR A 43 7.68 -12.39 5.16
N SER A 44 6.74 -12.53 6.10
CA SER A 44 7.02 -13.00 7.46
C SER A 44 7.54 -14.43 7.52
N VAL A 45 7.25 -15.26 6.52
CA VAL A 45 7.73 -16.66 6.44
C VAL A 45 9.21 -16.72 6.05
N VAL A 46 9.77 -15.64 5.50
CA VAL A 46 11.14 -15.59 5.01
C VAL A 46 11.99 -14.77 5.96
N ASP A 47 13.09 -15.33 6.44
CA ASP A 47 14.06 -14.59 7.26
C ASP A 47 14.86 -13.62 6.39
N ILE A 48 14.36 -12.38 6.34
CA ILE A 48 14.93 -11.31 5.53
C ILE A 48 16.07 -10.58 6.27
N THR A 49 16.06 -10.65 7.61
CA THR A 49 16.96 -9.88 8.46
C THR A 49 18.39 -10.35 8.39
N ASN A 50 18.62 -11.64 8.22
CA ASN A 50 19.96 -12.23 8.25
C ASN A 50 20.55 -12.51 6.87
N ASN A 51 19.74 -12.81 5.87
CA ASN A 51 20.19 -13.29 4.55
C ASN A 51 19.79 -12.38 3.38
N GLY A 52 19.15 -11.25 3.63
CA GLY A 52 18.54 -10.43 2.58
C GLY A 52 17.31 -11.10 1.96
N ALA A 53 16.61 -10.38 1.08
CA ALA A 53 15.44 -10.93 0.40
C ALA A 53 15.88 -11.93 -0.67
N PRO A 54 15.39 -13.20 -0.63
CA PRO A 54 15.64 -14.16 -1.69
C PRO A 54 15.16 -13.63 -3.04
N GLU A 55 15.84 -13.98 -4.12
CA GLU A 55 15.47 -13.54 -5.48
C GLU A 55 14.04 -13.93 -5.86
N LEU A 56 13.58 -15.11 -5.41
CA LEU A 56 12.21 -15.54 -5.62
C LEU A 56 11.20 -14.57 -4.98
N LEU A 57 11.48 -14.07 -3.78
CA LEU A 57 10.62 -13.10 -3.11
C LEU A 57 10.58 -11.76 -3.86
N LYS A 58 11.72 -11.30 -4.38
CA LYS A 58 11.79 -10.07 -5.19
C LYS A 58 10.96 -10.20 -6.46
N VAL A 59 11.07 -11.34 -7.16
CA VAL A 59 10.25 -11.63 -8.36
C VAL A 59 8.77 -11.67 -8.01
N PHE A 60 8.42 -12.28 -6.88
CA PHE A 60 7.04 -12.36 -6.41
C PHE A 60 6.48 -10.96 -6.10
N VAL A 61 7.20 -10.14 -5.33
CA VAL A 61 6.81 -8.76 -4.99
C VAL A 61 6.60 -7.93 -6.26
N ARG A 62 7.49 -8.07 -7.24
CA ARG A 62 7.37 -7.40 -8.55
C ARG A 62 6.11 -7.82 -9.30
N THR A 63 5.89 -9.11 -9.45
CA THR A 63 4.71 -9.63 -10.15
C THR A 63 3.42 -9.17 -9.46
N PHE A 64 3.43 -9.17 -8.14
CA PHE A 64 2.30 -8.73 -7.35
C PHE A 64 2.06 -7.22 -7.49
N SER A 65 3.12 -6.39 -7.43
CA SER A 65 3.06 -4.95 -7.67
C SER A 65 2.45 -4.59 -9.03
N LEU A 66 2.87 -5.28 -10.09
CA LEU A 66 2.31 -5.10 -11.44
C LEU A 66 0.82 -5.49 -11.51
N ASN A 67 0.42 -6.56 -10.84
CA ASN A 67 -0.97 -7.04 -10.87
C ASN A 67 -1.95 -6.10 -10.15
N ILE A 68 -1.50 -5.42 -9.10
CA ILE A 68 -2.37 -4.52 -8.31
C ILE A 68 -2.22 -3.04 -8.71
N ASP A 69 -1.34 -2.75 -9.67
CA ASP A 69 -0.97 -1.38 -10.09
C ASP A 69 -0.59 -0.49 -8.90
N ALA A 70 0.25 -1.03 -8.01
CA ALA A 70 0.72 -0.33 -6.81
C ALA A 70 2.17 -0.67 -6.52
N ASP A 71 2.93 0.31 -6.07
CA ASP A 71 4.28 0.11 -5.58
C ASP A 71 4.23 -0.63 -4.24
N ILE A 72 5.13 -1.60 -4.05
CA ILE A 72 5.25 -2.34 -2.80
C ILE A 72 6.68 -2.27 -2.32
N PHE A 73 6.89 -1.96 -1.06
CA PHE A 73 8.19 -1.98 -0.43
C PHE A 73 8.14 -2.41 1.02
N VAL A 74 9.24 -2.98 1.48
CA VAL A 74 9.41 -3.51 2.83
C VAL A 74 10.52 -2.74 3.52
N THR A 75 10.29 -2.35 4.78
CA THR A 75 11.24 -1.62 5.61
C THR A 75 11.58 -2.38 6.88
N ASP A 76 12.76 -2.10 7.44
CA ASP A 76 13.06 -2.40 8.84
C ASP A 76 12.37 -1.38 9.77
N LEU A 77 12.58 -1.51 11.10
CA LEU A 77 12.02 -0.59 12.09
C LEU A 77 12.68 0.80 12.07
N GLU A 78 13.90 0.91 11.56
CA GLU A 78 14.66 2.14 11.39
C GLU A 78 14.21 2.94 10.15
N GLY A 79 13.37 2.34 9.31
CA GLY A 79 12.83 2.94 8.10
C GLY A 79 13.69 2.74 6.85
N ASN A 80 14.73 1.90 6.91
CA ASN A 80 15.50 1.57 5.72
C ASN A 80 14.70 0.64 4.83
N VAL A 81 14.62 0.92 3.53
CA VAL A 81 13.95 0.05 2.58
C VAL A 81 14.86 -1.16 2.31
N LEU A 82 14.38 -2.35 2.65
CA LEU A 82 15.08 -3.60 2.45
C LEU A 82 14.96 -4.08 0.99
N PHE A 83 13.78 -4.01 0.43
CA PHE A 83 13.48 -4.30 -0.97
C PHE A 83 12.08 -3.80 -1.34
N GLY A 84 11.80 -3.74 -2.65
CA GLY A 84 10.49 -3.34 -3.14
C GLY A 84 10.38 -3.44 -4.67
N ALA A 85 9.22 -3.11 -5.19
CA ALA A 85 8.93 -3.03 -6.61
C ALA A 85 7.98 -1.88 -6.93
N TYR A 86 8.20 -1.24 -8.09
CA TYR A 86 7.33 -0.21 -8.64
C TYR A 86 6.39 -0.80 -9.69
N ALA A 87 5.12 -0.43 -9.66
CA ALA A 87 4.12 -0.87 -10.63
C ALA A 87 4.46 -0.45 -12.07
N ASN A 88 4.99 0.76 -12.25
CA ASN A 88 5.28 1.34 -13.56
C ASN A 88 6.73 1.18 -14.03
N SER A 89 7.55 0.38 -13.36
CA SER A 89 8.93 0.19 -13.81
C SER A 89 9.03 -0.91 -14.87
N THR A 90 9.31 -0.49 -16.10
CA THR A 90 9.64 -1.39 -17.23
C THR A 90 11.07 -1.94 -17.15
N SER A 91 11.87 -1.48 -16.19
CA SER A 91 13.27 -1.85 -16.06
C SER A 91 13.50 -2.89 -14.96
N ASN A 92 14.29 -3.85 -15.31
CA ASN A 92 14.97 -4.92 -14.55
C ASN A 92 14.56 -5.19 -13.08
N ILE A 93 14.30 -6.46 -12.84
CA ILE A 93 14.07 -7.11 -11.55
C ILE A 93 15.01 -6.55 -10.47
N GLY A 94 14.47 -5.88 -9.48
CA GLY A 94 15.19 -5.51 -8.26
C GLY A 94 15.87 -4.14 -8.25
N ALA A 95 15.74 -3.31 -9.29
CA ALA A 95 16.61 -2.13 -9.45
C ALA A 95 16.12 -0.81 -8.84
N ASN A 96 14.92 -0.69 -8.29
CA ASN A 96 14.32 0.64 -8.20
C ASN A 96 13.93 1.18 -6.83
N PHE A 97 13.98 0.41 -5.76
CA PHE A 97 14.16 0.99 -4.45
C PHE A 97 15.65 0.96 -4.13
N THR A 98 16.31 2.11 -4.29
CA THR A 98 17.70 2.21 -3.85
C THR A 98 17.73 2.01 -2.34
N PRO A 99 18.73 1.27 -1.80
CA PRO A 99 18.90 1.11 -0.35
C PRO A 99 19.08 2.43 0.42
N GLN A 100 19.03 3.55 -0.25
CA GLN A 100 19.17 4.91 0.30
C GLN A 100 17.83 5.59 0.58
N THR A 101 16.69 5.01 0.17
CA THR A 101 15.39 5.60 0.48
C THR A 101 15.04 5.27 1.91
N LYS A 102 15.09 6.26 2.76
CA LYS A 102 14.71 6.13 4.18
C LYS A 102 13.31 6.70 4.40
N ILE A 103 12.43 5.88 4.94
CA ILE A 103 11.10 6.27 5.37
C ILE A 103 11.21 6.87 6.78
N SER A 104 10.41 7.90 7.08
CA SER A 104 10.38 8.48 8.41
C SER A 104 10.07 7.41 9.48
N ALA A 105 10.86 7.38 10.54
CA ALA A 105 10.70 6.43 11.64
C ALA A 105 9.30 6.50 12.27
N ASP A 106 8.68 7.68 12.32
CA ASP A 106 7.33 7.84 12.84
C ASP A 106 6.28 7.12 11.98
N ILE A 107 6.46 7.14 10.66
CA ILE A 107 5.56 6.44 9.73
C ILE A 107 5.70 4.93 9.89
N VAL A 108 6.94 4.45 9.98
CA VAL A 108 7.22 3.02 10.17
C VAL A 108 6.70 2.56 11.54
N LYS A 109 6.87 3.35 12.58
CA LYS A 109 6.33 3.08 13.90
C LYS A 109 4.81 2.95 13.87
N CYS A 110 4.10 3.92 13.27
CA CYS A 110 2.65 3.82 13.12
C CYS A 110 2.22 2.56 12.35
N ALA A 111 2.96 2.20 11.30
CA ALA A 111 2.67 1.01 10.51
C ALA A 111 2.95 -0.30 11.28
N SER A 112 4.03 -0.35 12.07
CA SER A 112 4.42 -1.52 12.87
C SER A 112 3.54 -1.75 14.10
N GLU A 113 2.98 -0.70 14.69
CA GLU A 113 2.06 -0.79 15.84
C GLU A 113 0.61 -1.11 15.44
N GLY A 114 0.27 -1.00 14.16
CA GLY A 114 -1.09 -1.28 13.70
C GLY A 114 -1.25 -1.15 12.20
N SER A 115 -1.63 0.03 11.73
CA SER A 115 -1.71 0.32 10.31
C SER A 115 -1.52 1.81 10.05
N TYR A 116 -0.83 2.12 8.98
CA TYR A 116 -0.62 3.48 8.51
C TYR A 116 -1.43 3.74 7.24
N THR A 117 -1.94 4.95 7.12
CA THR A 117 -2.55 5.45 5.89
C THR A 117 -2.23 6.93 5.74
N GLY A 118 -1.70 7.31 4.59
CA GLY A 118 -1.28 8.69 4.37
C GLY A 118 -1.09 9.06 2.90
N ASP A 119 -0.71 10.32 2.71
CA ASP A 119 -0.32 10.88 1.42
C ASP A 119 1.21 10.81 1.32
N GLY A 120 1.71 10.04 0.34
CA GLY A 120 3.13 9.81 0.14
C GLY A 120 3.92 11.08 -0.20
N ARG A 121 3.29 12.06 -0.84
CA ARG A 121 3.91 13.37 -1.11
C ARG A 121 4.13 14.17 0.17
N LYS A 122 3.12 14.22 1.04
CA LYS A 122 3.23 14.96 2.32
C LYS A 122 4.28 14.37 3.24
N ASN A 123 4.55 13.09 3.10
CA ASN A 123 5.50 12.35 3.94
C ASN A 123 6.90 12.22 3.31
N GLY A 124 7.13 12.88 2.18
CA GLY A 124 8.43 12.88 1.50
C GLY A 124 8.85 11.55 0.90
N ILE A 125 7.91 10.59 0.76
CA ILE A 125 8.18 9.29 0.14
C ILE A 125 8.13 9.41 -1.39
N TYR A 126 7.24 10.27 -1.91
CA TYR A 126 7.03 10.50 -3.33
C TYR A 126 7.00 11.98 -3.67
N ASP A 127 7.45 12.35 -4.86
CA ASP A 127 7.38 13.74 -5.37
C ASP A 127 5.97 14.12 -5.85
N THR A 128 5.18 13.13 -6.22
CA THR A 128 3.80 13.27 -6.70
C THR A 128 2.80 12.74 -5.66
N PRO A 129 1.51 13.09 -5.75
CA PRO A 129 0.51 12.57 -4.83
C PRO A 129 0.35 11.05 -4.96
N TYR A 130 0.71 10.33 -3.90
CA TYR A 130 0.52 8.89 -3.76
C TYR A 130 -0.30 8.58 -2.52
N TYR A 131 -1.16 7.61 -2.66
CA TYR A 131 -1.91 7.05 -1.55
C TYR A 131 -1.12 5.88 -0.97
N VAL A 132 -0.68 6.01 0.27
CA VAL A 132 0.21 5.03 0.92
C VAL A 132 -0.51 4.36 2.09
N VAL A 133 -0.43 3.04 2.16
CA VAL A 133 -0.82 2.24 3.32
C VAL A 133 0.38 1.45 3.82
N GLY A 134 0.47 1.25 5.13
CA GLY A 134 1.50 0.45 5.77
C GLY A 134 0.88 -0.52 6.78
N VAL A 135 1.44 -1.72 6.86
CA VAL A 135 1.02 -2.76 7.80
C VAL A 135 2.24 -3.37 8.49
N PRO A 136 2.10 -3.91 9.71
CA PRO A 136 3.22 -4.51 10.42
C PRO A 136 3.74 -5.76 9.72
N LEU A 137 5.05 -5.91 9.74
CA LEU A 137 5.75 -7.14 9.39
C LEU A 137 6.22 -7.81 10.66
N TYR A 138 5.80 -9.05 10.88
CA TYR A 138 6.19 -9.83 12.05
C TYR A 138 7.24 -10.87 11.69
N SER A 139 8.21 -11.09 12.57
CA SER A 139 9.09 -12.25 12.49
C SER A 139 8.31 -13.51 12.82
N VAL A 140 8.62 -14.61 12.13
CA VAL A 140 8.32 -15.94 12.62
C VAL A 140 9.32 -16.21 13.73
N ALA A 141 8.93 -15.96 14.99
CA ALA A 141 9.71 -16.43 16.13
C ALA A 141 9.78 -17.95 16.00
N GLU A 142 10.98 -18.48 15.78
CA GLU A 142 11.23 -19.90 16.01
C GLU A 142 10.87 -20.16 17.48
N THR A 143 9.79 -20.87 17.72
CA THR A 143 9.46 -21.42 19.03
C THR A 143 10.51 -22.47 19.31
N SER A 144 11.66 -22.03 19.85
CA SER A 144 12.55 -22.93 20.57
C SER A 144 11.76 -23.47 21.75
N SER A 145 11.31 -24.71 21.58
CA SER A 145 10.82 -25.67 22.55
C SER A 145 10.98 -25.24 24.00
N SER A 146 9.90 -24.93 24.68
CA SER A 146 9.70 -25.23 26.07
C SER A 146 8.21 -25.37 26.37
N GLU A 147 7.86 -26.54 26.80
CA GLU A 147 6.66 -27.04 27.39
C GLU A 147 5.77 -26.00 28.10
N ALA A 148 4.50 -26.24 27.95
CA ALA A 148 3.33 -25.69 28.68
C ALA A 148 2.47 -24.70 27.91
N GLY A 149 1.38 -25.20 27.39
CA GLY A 149 0.07 -24.66 27.12
C GLY A 149 -0.16 -23.16 27.38
N GLY A 150 0.00 -22.35 26.39
CA GLY A 150 -0.39 -20.96 26.43
C GLY A 150 -0.33 -20.36 24.98
N GLU A 151 -1.48 -20.22 24.34
CA GLU A 151 -1.66 -19.56 23.04
C GLU A 151 -1.41 -18.05 23.13
N ASN A 152 -0.21 -17.62 23.45
CA ASN A 152 0.22 -16.23 23.32
C ASN A 152 1.64 -16.18 22.74
N SER A 153 1.79 -16.59 21.49
CA SER A 153 2.98 -16.23 20.73
C SER A 153 2.95 -14.73 20.50
N THR A 154 3.67 -13.97 21.30
CA THR A 154 3.85 -12.53 21.13
C THR A 154 4.62 -12.31 19.83
N ARG A 155 3.90 -12.01 18.74
CA ARG A 155 4.51 -11.66 17.47
C ARG A 155 5.17 -10.30 17.62
N VAL A 156 6.48 -10.25 17.49
CA VAL A 156 7.24 -9.00 17.56
C VAL A 156 7.33 -8.42 16.15
N PRO A 157 6.95 -7.16 15.94
CA PRO A 157 7.13 -6.52 14.66
C PRO A 157 8.62 -6.31 14.38
N VAL A 158 9.07 -6.65 13.18
CA VAL A 158 10.46 -6.48 12.72
C VAL A 158 10.60 -5.43 11.62
N GLY A 159 9.48 -4.86 11.18
CA GLY A 159 9.45 -3.84 10.15
C GLY A 159 8.01 -3.53 9.71
N ALA A 160 7.88 -3.02 8.52
CA ALA A 160 6.58 -2.74 7.92
C ALA A 160 6.59 -3.03 6.40
N VAL A 161 5.42 -3.42 5.89
CA VAL A 161 5.17 -3.54 4.45
C VAL A 161 4.27 -2.39 4.03
N PHE A 162 4.71 -1.66 3.02
CA PHE A 162 3.97 -0.55 2.44
C PHE A 162 3.47 -0.89 1.05
N ALA A 163 2.26 -0.43 0.74
CA ALA A 163 1.72 -0.41 -0.61
C ALA A 163 1.30 1.02 -0.97
N ALA A 164 1.69 1.49 -2.14
CA ALA A 164 1.47 2.86 -2.57
C ALA A 164 0.92 2.90 -3.99
N MET A 165 -0.13 3.69 -4.22
CA MET A 165 -0.79 3.86 -5.52
C MET A 165 -0.79 5.33 -5.90
N ASN A 166 -0.53 5.62 -7.18
CA ASN A 166 -0.59 6.99 -7.68
C ASN A 166 -2.02 7.54 -7.57
N ALA A 167 -2.16 8.71 -6.94
CA ALA A 167 -3.47 9.34 -6.77
C ALA A 167 -4.07 9.82 -8.12
N ALA A 168 -3.25 10.07 -9.15
CA ALA A 168 -3.74 10.44 -10.47
C ALA A 168 -4.48 9.29 -11.17
N SER A 169 -4.05 8.04 -10.99
CA SER A 169 -4.77 6.89 -11.54
C SER A 169 -6.19 6.76 -10.97
N LEU A 170 -6.42 7.27 -9.75
CA LEU A 170 -7.76 7.31 -9.16
C LEU A 170 -8.68 8.33 -9.84
N THR A 171 -8.13 9.42 -10.37
CA THR A 171 -8.91 10.49 -11.04
C THR A 171 -9.23 10.14 -12.48
N GLU A 172 -8.38 9.39 -13.17
CA GLU A 172 -8.64 8.93 -14.55
C GLU A 172 -9.88 8.06 -14.64
N TYR A 173 -10.07 7.14 -13.69
CA TYR A 173 -11.31 6.33 -13.63
C TYR A 173 -12.56 7.18 -13.39
N GLN A 174 -12.44 8.28 -12.63
CA GLN A 174 -13.55 9.20 -12.38
C GLN A 174 -13.92 9.98 -13.65
N PHE A 175 -12.93 10.42 -14.42
CA PHE A 175 -13.17 11.11 -15.71
C PHE A 175 -13.76 10.17 -16.75
N ALA A 176 -13.29 8.92 -16.85
CA ALA A 176 -13.85 7.92 -17.75
C ALA A 176 -15.32 7.60 -17.40
N ALA A 177 -15.66 7.47 -16.12
CA ALA A 177 -17.03 7.29 -15.68
C ALA A 177 -17.90 8.50 -16.01
N LEU A 178 -17.40 9.73 -15.84
CA LEU A 178 -18.11 10.96 -16.23
C LEU A 178 -18.40 11.02 -17.72
N GLN A 179 -17.46 10.64 -18.57
CA GLN A 179 -17.66 10.60 -20.02
C GLN A 179 -18.78 9.63 -20.43
N MET A 180 -18.91 8.49 -19.72
CA MET A 180 -20.01 7.54 -19.97
C MET A 180 -21.39 8.07 -19.57
N PHE A 181 -21.46 9.02 -18.62
CA PHE A 181 -22.73 9.65 -18.22
C PHE A 181 -23.13 10.87 -19.05
N LEU A 182 -22.22 11.40 -19.87
CA LEU A 182 -22.43 12.60 -20.69
C LEU A 182 -22.87 12.27 -22.13
N ILE A 183 -22.90 11.01 -22.52
CA ILE A 183 -23.41 10.47 -23.79
C ILE A 183 -24.85 9.97 -23.59
#